data_9be1bbbf89c5cbecf3e6a7800dc84cd1
#
_entry.id   9be1bbbf89c5cbecf3e6a7800dc84cd1
#
_cell.length_a   1.000
_cell.length_b   1.000
_cell.length_c   1.000
_cell.angle_alpha   90.00
_cell.angle_beta   90.00
_cell.angle_gamma   90.00
#
_symmetry.space_group_name_H-M   'P 1'
#
loop_
_entity.id
_entity.type
_entity.pdbx_description
1 polymer ?
#
loop_
_entity_poly.entity_id
_entity_poly.type
_entity_poly.pdbx_seq_one_letter_code
_entity_poly.pdbx_strand_id
1 'polypeptide(L)'
;MIYADYQKLNDCIHAPAHLKEDVLQKARAVKPRRSKVLPRLVAAATLAAVIPLSVLAVTKMPGLREYLTRFGFKNPEAVEQLVEKNTQEVSHSNDLAHYTIEETLCDGNALYVTVKITPRNSSHFLVPEYTMLSDSIQSLNLEGPEGQTVGEYLKSTKKEPVFAGVWLGTNGEGSQGWCDPQGNLYYYITTQMPADGILHVSGTARTKQMKEVSRVTFEQKVESKASTQETTAGSCDPRITESGIEMESIQVEETELGYYVTFTWRKLYENRSVSLSLTDESGEYLPGLPTFSSGQTLNADGSYTQTLAAQKTVGMEDLYFVIQWGQPFGPYPVLAK
;
A
#
# COMPACT_ATOMS: atom_id res chain seq x y z
N MET A 1 1.41 24.19 -0.48
CA MET A 1 2.55 24.35 -1.41
C MET A 1 3.02 23.02 -2.02
N ILE A 2 2.62 21.88 -1.49
CA ILE A 2 3.04 20.53 -1.94
C ILE A 2 2.27 20.05 -3.19
N TYR A 3 1.05 20.53 -3.44
CA TYR A 3 0.23 20.11 -4.60
C TYR A 3 0.74 20.59 -5.96
N ALA A 4 1.41 21.76 -6.00
CA ALA A 4 1.93 22.34 -7.24
C ALA A 4 3.20 21.63 -7.74
N ASP A 5 3.96 21.01 -6.84
CA ASP A 5 5.18 20.29 -7.19
C ASP A 5 4.88 18.87 -7.68
N TYR A 6 3.79 18.26 -7.19
CA TYR A 6 3.31 16.96 -7.69
C TYR A 6 2.78 17.02 -9.13
N GLN A 7 2.10 18.12 -9.50
CA GLN A 7 1.68 18.33 -10.88
C GLN A 7 2.89 18.50 -11.82
N LYS A 8 3.94 19.24 -11.40
CA LYS A 8 5.17 19.39 -12.18
C LYS A 8 5.93 18.09 -12.40
N LEU A 9 5.94 17.18 -11.43
CA LEU A 9 6.54 15.85 -11.57
C LEU A 9 5.76 14.96 -12.55
N ASN A 10 4.44 15.00 -12.53
CA ASN A 10 3.61 14.26 -13.49
C ASN A 10 3.72 14.84 -14.92
N ASP A 11 3.89 16.16 -15.08
CA ASP A 11 4.07 16.79 -16.39
C ASP A 11 5.42 16.47 -17.04
N CYS A 12 6.38 15.91 -16.29
CA CYS A 12 7.68 15.47 -16.82
C CYS A 12 7.66 14.03 -17.36
N ILE A 13 6.58 13.26 -17.17
CA ILE A 13 6.44 11.89 -17.71
C ILE A 13 5.64 11.94 -19.01
N HIS A 14 6.18 12.58 -20.02
CA HIS A 14 5.64 12.49 -21.37
C HIS A 14 6.38 11.42 -22.16
N ALA A 15 5.63 10.42 -22.66
CA ALA A 15 6.18 9.54 -23.69
C ALA A 15 6.71 10.40 -24.84
N PRO A 16 7.92 10.11 -25.38
CA PRO A 16 8.49 10.89 -26.47
C PRO A 16 7.48 11.01 -27.61
N ALA A 17 7.27 12.21 -28.13
CA ALA A 17 6.26 12.50 -29.15
C ALA A 17 6.36 11.62 -30.41
N HIS A 18 7.56 11.10 -30.71
CA HIS A 18 7.82 10.18 -31.83
C HIS A 18 7.40 8.73 -31.56
N LEU A 19 7.19 8.31 -30.30
CA LEU A 19 6.82 6.92 -29.96
C LEU A 19 5.46 6.54 -30.55
N LYS A 20 4.51 7.45 -30.53
CA LYS A 20 3.17 7.26 -31.11
C LYS A 20 3.21 7.11 -32.63
N GLU A 21 4.06 7.88 -33.31
CA GLU A 21 4.25 7.83 -34.76
C GLU A 21 5.00 6.57 -35.20
N ASP A 22 6.01 6.14 -34.44
CA ASP A 22 6.76 4.91 -34.69
C ASP A 22 5.89 3.65 -34.54
N VAL A 23 5.01 3.61 -33.54
CA VAL A 23 4.06 2.51 -33.36
C VAL A 23 3.05 2.48 -34.51
N LEU A 24 2.53 3.64 -34.92
CA LEU A 24 1.59 3.74 -36.04
C LEU A 24 2.26 3.40 -37.39
N GLN A 25 3.51 3.78 -37.62
CA GLN A 25 4.27 3.40 -38.82
C GLN A 25 4.54 1.90 -38.87
N LYS A 26 4.96 1.28 -37.75
CA LYS A 26 5.15 -0.17 -37.68
C LYS A 26 3.84 -0.94 -37.91
N ALA A 27 2.73 -0.46 -37.38
CA ALA A 27 1.41 -1.05 -37.62
C ALA A 27 0.96 -0.93 -39.09
N ARG A 28 1.30 0.18 -39.78
CA ARG A 28 1.00 0.37 -41.21
C ARG A 28 1.95 -0.38 -42.17
N ALA A 29 3.15 -0.73 -41.73
CA ALA A 29 4.15 -1.44 -42.53
C ALA A 29 3.84 -2.93 -42.71
N VAL A 30 2.95 -3.53 -41.92
CA VAL A 30 2.49 -4.90 -42.07
C VAL A 30 1.47 -4.93 -43.24
N LYS A 31 1.98 -5.11 -44.46
CA LYS A 31 1.11 -5.35 -45.64
C LYS A 31 0.38 -6.69 -45.47
N PRO A 32 -0.98 -6.71 -45.48
CA PRO A 32 -1.69 -7.98 -45.50
C PRO A 32 -1.42 -8.70 -46.82
N ARG A 33 -0.77 -9.88 -46.73
CA ARG A 33 -0.72 -10.81 -47.87
C ARG A 33 -2.14 -11.27 -48.16
N ARG A 34 -2.68 -10.80 -49.28
CA ARG A 34 -3.99 -11.23 -49.82
C ARG A 34 -3.92 -12.68 -50.23
N SER A 35 -4.38 -13.58 -49.41
CA SER A 35 -4.76 -14.93 -49.75
C SER A 35 -6.26 -14.93 -50.06
N LYS A 36 -6.60 -15.37 -51.29
CA LYS A 36 -7.97 -15.40 -51.81
C LYS A 36 -8.67 -16.70 -51.41
N VAL A 37 -8.78 -17.01 -50.10
CA VAL A 37 -9.56 -18.17 -49.66
C VAL A 37 -10.38 -17.82 -48.44
N LEU A 38 -11.71 -17.84 -48.63
CA LEU A 38 -12.83 -17.89 -47.68
C LEU A 38 -12.93 -16.79 -46.60
N PRO A 39 -13.69 -15.70 -46.86
CA PRO A 39 -13.90 -14.62 -45.88
C PRO A 39 -14.90 -14.95 -44.75
N ARG A 40 -15.61 -16.09 -44.77
CA ARG A 40 -16.63 -16.41 -43.77
C ARG A 40 -16.16 -17.30 -42.62
N LEU A 41 -15.12 -18.10 -42.78
CA LEU A 41 -14.55 -18.90 -41.70
C LEU A 41 -13.51 -18.12 -40.87
N VAL A 42 -12.85 -17.13 -41.44
CA VAL A 42 -11.88 -16.30 -40.75
C VAL A 42 -12.56 -15.32 -39.78
N ALA A 43 -13.73 -14.79 -40.12
CA ALA A 43 -14.49 -13.92 -39.21
C ALA A 43 -15.03 -14.65 -37.96
N ALA A 44 -15.39 -15.93 -38.10
CA ALA A 44 -15.82 -16.75 -36.97
C ALA A 44 -14.66 -17.21 -36.09
N ALA A 45 -13.49 -17.48 -36.70
CA ALA A 45 -12.28 -17.87 -35.97
C ALA A 45 -11.60 -16.69 -35.25
N THR A 46 -11.67 -15.47 -35.82
CA THR A 46 -11.16 -14.25 -35.16
C THR A 46 -12.06 -13.82 -33.99
N LEU A 47 -13.38 -13.96 -34.10
CA LEU A 47 -14.30 -13.73 -32.99
C LEU A 47 -14.14 -14.80 -31.88
N ALA A 48 -13.92 -16.05 -32.24
CA ALA A 48 -13.71 -17.13 -31.27
C ALA A 48 -12.30 -17.09 -30.62
N ALA A 49 -11.30 -16.47 -31.25
CA ALA A 49 -9.95 -16.34 -30.69
C ALA A 49 -9.77 -15.04 -29.87
N VAL A 50 -10.53 -13.99 -30.17
CA VAL A 50 -10.47 -12.71 -29.42
C VAL A 50 -11.22 -12.82 -28.10
N ILE A 51 -12.30 -13.58 -28.03
CA ILE A 51 -13.07 -13.77 -26.79
C ILE A 51 -12.27 -14.55 -25.72
N PRO A 52 -11.57 -15.67 -26.02
CA PRO A 52 -10.77 -16.35 -24.99
C PRO A 52 -9.45 -15.63 -24.64
N LEU A 53 -8.87 -14.84 -25.53
CA LEU A 53 -7.64 -14.07 -25.22
C LEU A 53 -7.94 -12.83 -24.36
N SER A 54 -9.10 -12.23 -24.49
CA SER A 54 -9.55 -11.16 -23.58
C SER A 54 -10.02 -11.71 -22.22
N VAL A 55 -10.44 -12.98 -22.17
CA VAL A 55 -10.80 -13.67 -20.90
C VAL A 55 -9.57 -14.22 -20.18
N LEU A 56 -8.45 -14.45 -20.89
CA LEU A 56 -7.21 -14.92 -20.27
C LEU A 56 -6.26 -13.82 -19.77
N ALA A 57 -6.53 -12.56 -20.08
CA ALA A 57 -5.96 -11.43 -19.37
C ALA A 57 -6.80 -11.13 -18.11
N VAL A 58 -7.07 -12.14 -17.28
CA VAL A 58 -7.37 -11.93 -15.87
C VAL A 58 -6.09 -11.33 -15.30
N THR A 59 -6.02 -10.03 -15.26
CA THR A 59 -4.98 -9.32 -14.51
C THR A 59 -5.13 -9.81 -13.08
N LYS A 60 -4.26 -10.73 -12.70
CA LYS A 60 -4.19 -11.19 -11.32
C LYS A 60 -3.81 -9.97 -10.52
N MET A 61 -4.64 -9.61 -9.55
CA MET A 61 -4.28 -8.54 -8.62
C MET A 61 -2.90 -8.83 -8.03
N PRO A 62 -2.07 -7.81 -7.86
CA PRO A 62 -0.76 -7.99 -7.28
C PRO A 62 -0.90 -8.60 -5.89
N GLY A 63 -0.10 -9.62 -5.57
CA GLY A 63 0.09 -10.07 -4.20
C GLY A 63 0.89 -9.06 -3.39
N LEU A 64 1.12 -9.32 -2.09
CA LEU A 64 1.91 -8.44 -1.22
C LEU A 64 3.29 -8.15 -1.79
N ARG A 65 3.94 -9.13 -2.42
CA ARG A 65 5.24 -8.95 -3.07
C ARG A 65 5.20 -7.86 -4.15
N GLU A 66 4.28 -7.98 -5.10
CA GLU A 66 4.16 -7.03 -6.21
C GLU A 66 3.69 -5.67 -5.70
N TYR A 67 2.78 -5.66 -4.71
CA TYR A 67 2.31 -4.44 -4.07
C TYR A 67 3.49 -3.67 -3.43
N LEU A 68 4.26 -4.31 -2.56
CA LEU A 68 5.39 -3.69 -1.89
C LEU A 68 6.47 -3.23 -2.89
N THR A 69 6.71 -4.01 -3.95
CA THR A 69 7.65 -3.64 -5.02
C THR A 69 7.20 -2.38 -5.76
N ARG A 70 5.91 -2.19 -6.02
CA ARG A 70 5.35 -0.96 -6.63
C ARG A 70 5.58 0.28 -5.76
N PHE A 71 5.63 0.11 -4.45
CA PHE A 71 5.98 1.18 -3.48
C PHE A 71 7.48 1.31 -3.25
N GLY A 72 8.31 0.75 -4.15
CA GLY A 72 9.75 0.95 -4.15
C GLY A 72 10.50 0.02 -3.20
N PHE A 73 9.87 -1.07 -2.73
CA PHE A 73 10.57 -2.07 -1.94
C PHE A 73 11.62 -2.80 -2.79
N LYS A 74 12.87 -2.82 -2.34
CA LYS A 74 14.02 -3.25 -3.16
C LYS A 74 14.38 -4.74 -3.04
N ASN A 75 13.82 -5.45 -2.02
CA ASN A 75 14.13 -6.87 -1.80
C ASN A 75 12.87 -7.75 -1.88
N PRO A 76 12.32 -8.01 -3.08
CA PRO A 76 11.10 -8.80 -3.26
C PRO A 76 11.25 -10.26 -2.83
N GLU A 77 12.48 -10.79 -2.78
CA GLU A 77 12.73 -12.19 -2.38
C GLU A 77 12.50 -12.39 -0.87
N ALA A 78 12.90 -11.41 -0.05
CA ALA A 78 12.61 -11.44 1.38
C ALA A 78 11.09 -11.40 1.64
N VAL A 79 10.35 -10.58 0.89
CA VAL A 79 8.88 -10.56 0.97
C VAL A 79 8.29 -11.93 0.66
N GLU A 80 8.75 -12.60 -0.42
CA GLU A 80 8.22 -13.90 -0.82
C GLU A 80 8.43 -14.98 0.23
N GLN A 81 9.53 -14.92 0.98
CA GLN A 81 9.83 -15.87 2.06
C GLN A 81 8.92 -15.66 3.30
N LEU A 82 8.53 -14.42 3.56
CA LEU A 82 7.72 -14.05 4.71
C LEU A 82 6.20 -14.11 4.45
N VAL A 83 5.78 -14.02 3.19
CA VAL A 83 4.35 -14.06 2.84
C VAL A 83 3.73 -15.41 3.17
N GLU A 84 2.66 -15.37 3.92
CA GLU A 84 1.77 -16.50 4.15
C GLU A 84 0.52 -16.36 3.29
N LYS A 85 0.29 -17.34 2.42
CA LYS A 85 -0.95 -17.43 1.64
C LYS A 85 -2.00 -18.17 2.45
N ASN A 86 -3.14 -17.54 2.64
CA ASN A 86 -4.24 -18.23 3.28
C ASN A 86 -4.82 -19.26 2.29
N THR A 87 -4.47 -20.54 2.51
CA THR A 87 -4.93 -21.66 1.67
C THR A 87 -6.36 -22.09 2.00
N GLN A 88 -6.89 -21.67 3.13
CA GLN A 88 -8.28 -21.89 3.50
C GLN A 88 -9.07 -20.64 3.09
N GLU A 89 -9.86 -20.76 2.03
CA GLU A 89 -10.81 -19.70 1.60
C GLU A 89 -11.95 -19.56 2.63
N VAL A 90 -11.62 -19.14 3.84
CA VAL A 90 -12.63 -18.78 4.82
C VAL A 90 -13.14 -17.40 4.45
N SER A 91 -14.32 -17.36 3.86
CA SER A 91 -14.98 -16.13 3.47
C SER A 91 -16.06 -15.76 4.51
N HIS A 92 -15.99 -14.55 4.99
CA HIS A 92 -16.98 -13.95 5.88
C HIS A 92 -17.83 -12.96 5.10
N SER A 93 -19.13 -12.88 5.40
CA SER A 93 -20.08 -12.18 4.52
C SER A 93 -21.01 -11.25 5.29
N ASN A 94 -21.28 -10.12 4.70
CA ASN A 94 -22.47 -9.32 4.98
C ASN A 94 -23.49 -9.44 3.82
N ASP A 95 -24.51 -8.58 3.79
CA ASP A 95 -25.57 -8.70 2.77
C ASP A 95 -25.09 -8.36 1.35
N LEU A 96 -24.00 -7.61 1.19
CA LEU A 96 -23.54 -7.06 -0.08
C LEU A 96 -22.24 -7.67 -0.58
N ALA A 97 -21.38 -8.17 0.32
CA ALA A 97 -20.03 -8.57 -0.01
C ALA A 97 -19.50 -9.74 0.82
N HIS A 98 -18.54 -10.46 0.26
CA HIS A 98 -17.70 -11.45 0.93
C HIS A 98 -16.32 -10.88 1.19
N TYR A 99 -15.74 -11.17 2.36
CA TYR A 99 -14.43 -10.71 2.82
C TYR A 99 -13.53 -11.91 3.03
N THR A 100 -12.36 -11.90 2.42
CA THR A 100 -11.37 -12.98 2.51
C THR A 100 -10.00 -12.37 2.73
N ILE A 101 -9.25 -12.85 3.73
CA ILE A 101 -7.83 -12.52 3.86
C ILE A 101 -7.08 -13.47 2.93
N GLU A 102 -6.41 -12.94 1.90
CA GLU A 102 -5.67 -13.74 0.92
C GLU A 102 -4.22 -13.97 1.35
N GLU A 103 -3.55 -12.91 1.80
CA GLU A 103 -2.14 -12.97 2.18
C GLU A 103 -1.89 -12.18 3.46
N THR A 104 -0.99 -12.69 4.26
CA THR A 104 -0.42 -11.98 5.42
C THR A 104 1.10 -12.05 5.37
N LEU A 105 1.75 -11.02 5.89
CA LEU A 105 3.19 -10.98 6.08
C LEU A 105 3.45 -10.27 7.41
N CYS A 106 4.17 -10.94 8.30
CA CYS A 106 4.65 -10.35 9.53
C CYS A 106 6.15 -10.08 9.43
N ASP A 107 6.55 -8.86 9.74
CA ASP A 107 7.94 -8.42 9.78
C ASP A 107 8.17 -7.64 11.08
N GLY A 108 8.71 -8.33 12.08
CA GLY A 108 8.79 -7.76 13.41
C GLY A 108 7.42 -7.46 13.99
N ASN A 109 7.21 -6.19 14.36
CA ASN A 109 5.93 -5.70 14.88
C ASN A 109 4.97 -5.22 13.79
N ALA A 110 5.38 -5.22 12.51
CA ALA A 110 4.54 -4.84 11.40
C ALA A 110 3.82 -6.04 10.79
N LEU A 111 2.54 -5.88 10.52
CA LEU A 111 1.70 -6.87 9.85
C LEU A 111 1.14 -6.26 8.57
N TYR A 112 1.41 -6.90 7.44
CA TYR A 112 0.87 -6.56 6.13
C TYR A 112 -0.21 -7.58 5.78
N VAL A 113 -1.36 -7.09 5.32
CA VAL A 113 -2.53 -7.93 5.06
C VAL A 113 -3.14 -7.56 3.72
N THR A 114 -3.44 -8.55 2.89
CA THR A 114 -4.29 -8.38 1.71
C THR A 114 -5.67 -8.93 2.01
N VAL A 115 -6.68 -8.05 1.95
CA VAL A 115 -8.09 -8.43 2.07
C VAL A 115 -8.75 -8.27 0.72
N LYS A 116 -9.28 -9.36 0.18
CA LYS A 116 -10.13 -9.36 -0.99
C LYS A 116 -11.58 -9.26 -0.58
N ILE A 117 -12.31 -8.34 -1.21
CA ILE A 117 -13.74 -8.17 -1.05
C ILE A 117 -14.41 -8.47 -2.38
N THR A 118 -15.36 -9.41 -2.38
CA THR A 118 -16.04 -9.87 -3.60
C THR A 118 -17.54 -9.51 -3.51
N PRO A 119 -18.16 -8.96 -4.56
CA PRO A 119 -19.58 -8.63 -4.51
C PRO A 119 -20.44 -9.89 -4.47
N ARG A 120 -21.48 -9.92 -3.64
CA ARG A 120 -22.45 -11.03 -3.62
C ARG A 120 -23.37 -11.07 -4.83
N ASN A 121 -23.50 -9.94 -5.52
CA ASN A 121 -24.34 -9.81 -6.70
C ASN A 121 -23.51 -9.35 -7.89
N SER A 122 -23.57 -10.02 -9.01
CA SER A 122 -22.83 -9.69 -10.24
C SER A 122 -23.20 -8.33 -10.86
N SER A 123 -24.38 -7.78 -10.49
CA SER A 123 -24.77 -6.40 -10.87
C SER A 123 -24.07 -5.33 -10.05
N HIS A 124 -23.40 -5.69 -8.96
CA HIS A 124 -22.64 -4.78 -8.12
C HIS A 124 -21.19 -4.68 -8.56
N PHE A 125 -20.56 -3.57 -8.21
CA PHE A 125 -19.14 -3.29 -8.37
C PHE A 125 -18.62 -2.65 -7.10
N LEU A 126 -17.65 -3.28 -6.45
CA LEU A 126 -17.11 -2.77 -5.20
C LEU A 126 -16.13 -1.62 -5.44
N VAL A 127 -16.26 -0.59 -4.63
CA VAL A 127 -15.37 0.59 -4.62
C VAL A 127 -14.99 0.94 -3.18
N PRO A 128 -13.82 1.55 -2.95
CA PRO A 128 -13.41 1.94 -1.61
C PRO A 128 -14.41 2.89 -0.95
N GLU A 129 -14.71 2.68 0.33
CA GLU A 129 -15.71 3.47 1.07
C GLU A 129 -15.39 4.96 1.09
N TYR A 130 -14.10 5.35 1.16
CA TYR A 130 -13.70 6.75 1.15
C TYR A 130 -14.11 7.52 -0.12
N THR A 131 -14.39 6.80 -1.22
CA THR A 131 -14.83 7.42 -2.47
C THR A 131 -16.31 7.86 -2.45
N MET A 132 -17.06 7.48 -1.43
CA MET A 132 -18.49 7.77 -1.34
C MET A 132 -18.79 9.27 -1.21
N LEU A 133 -17.96 10.00 -0.50
CA LEU A 133 -18.15 11.42 -0.19
C LEU A 133 -17.53 12.37 -1.21
N SER A 134 -16.91 11.83 -2.25
CA SER A 134 -16.18 12.61 -3.26
C SER A 134 -16.48 12.10 -4.67
N ASP A 135 -16.18 12.93 -5.67
CA ASP A 135 -16.22 12.52 -7.06
C ASP A 135 -15.00 11.65 -7.46
N SER A 136 -14.18 11.24 -6.48
CA SER A 136 -12.95 10.47 -6.70
C SER A 136 -13.18 9.11 -7.36
N ILE A 137 -14.39 8.56 -7.28
CA ILE A 137 -14.77 7.35 -8.02
C ILE A 137 -14.55 7.51 -9.54
N GLN A 138 -14.68 8.73 -10.07
CA GLN A 138 -14.51 9.01 -11.49
C GLN A 138 -13.04 8.92 -11.93
N SER A 139 -12.09 9.22 -11.04
CA SER A 139 -10.65 9.23 -11.29
C SER A 139 -9.93 8.02 -10.70
N LEU A 140 -10.64 7.14 -9.97
CA LEU A 140 -10.03 5.93 -9.43
C LEU A 140 -9.63 5.01 -10.60
N ASN A 141 -8.36 4.63 -10.65
CA ASN A 141 -7.85 3.73 -11.68
C ASN A 141 -8.39 2.31 -11.46
N LEU A 142 -8.80 1.68 -12.58
CA LEU A 142 -9.14 0.28 -12.61
C LEU A 142 -7.85 -0.52 -12.86
N GLU A 143 -7.59 -1.53 -12.03
CA GLU A 143 -6.44 -2.41 -12.26
C GLU A 143 -6.72 -3.32 -13.44
N GLY A 144 -5.93 -3.20 -14.51
CA GLY A 144 -6.06 -4.03 -15.70
C GLY A 144 -5.91 -3.23 -16.99
N PRO A 145 -6.98 -2.90 -17.71
CA PRO A 145 -6.86 -2.15 -18.96
C PRO A 145 -6.24 -0.79 -18.72
N GLU A 146 -5.10 -0.52 -19.35
CA GLU A 146 -4.39 0.74 -19.22
C GLU A 146 -5.30 1.94 -19.52
N GLY A 147 -5.34 2.88 -18.61
CA GLY A 147 -6.02 4.15 -18.74
C GLY A 147 -7.53 4.14 -18.54
N GLN A 148 -8.14 3.01 -18.15
CA GLN A 148 -9.56 2.98 -17.80
C GLN A 148 -9.76 3.35 -16.33
N THR A 149 -10.71 4.25 -16.06
CA THR A 149 -11.14 4.58 -14.71
C THR A 149 -12.34 3.73 -14.28
N VAL A 150 -12.52 3.58 -12.97
CA VAL A 150 -13.71 2.91 -12.39
C VAL A 150 -14.98 3.64 -12.83
N GLY A 151 -14.97 4.98 -12.89
CA GLY A 151 -16.13 5.75 -13.33
C GLY A 151 -16.54 5.46 -14.77
N GLU A 152 -15.59 5.33 -15.70
CA GLU A 152 -15.84 4.94 -17.09
C GLU A 152 -16.38 3.51 -17.19
N TYR A 153 -15.79 2.59 -16.44
CA TYR A 153 -16.21 1.20 -16.39
C TYR A 153 -17.66 1.05 -15.88
N LEU A 154 -18.01 1.73 -14.79
CA LEU A 154 -19.38 1.73 -14.26
C LEU A 154 -20.40 2.28 -15.24
N LYS A 155 -20.07 3.37 -15.98
CA LYS A 155 -20.92 3.92 -17.04
C LYS A 155 -21.16 2.92 -18.17
N SER A 156 -20.11 2.22 -18.59
CA SER A 156 -20.21 1.24 -19.70
C SER A 156 -20.95 -0.04 -19.32
N THR A 157 -20.75 -0.55 -18.11
CA THR A 157 -21.33 -1.81 -17.64
C THR A 157 -22.69 -1.67 -16.95
N LYS A 158 -23.06 -0.44 -16.56
CA LYS A 158 -24.29 -0.15 -15.78
C LYS A 158 -24.36 -0.88 -14.44
N LYS A 159 -23.22 -1.32 -13.90
CA LYS A 159 -23.16 -1.92 -12.57
C LYS A 159 -23.40 -0.87 -11.49
N GLU A 160 -24.03 -1.28 -10.39
CA GLU A 160 -24.25 -0.41 -9.24
C GLU A 160 -23.02 -0.38 -8.34
N PRO A 161 -22.48 0.81 -7.99
CA PRO A 161 -21.38 0.91 -7.07
C PRO A 161 -21.80 0.58 -5.63
N VAL A 162 -21.06 -0.33 -5.00
CA VAL A 162 -21.17 -0.67 -3.59
C VAL A 162 -19.90 -0.20 -2.89
N PHE A 163 -20.06 0.70 -1.93
CA PHE A 163 -18.98 1.27 -1.15
C PHE A 163 -18.61 0.31 -0.02
N ALA A 164 -17.41 -0.24 -0.07
CA ALA A 164 -16.94 -1.22 0.90
C ALA A 164 -15.66 -0.75 1.60
N GLY A 165 -15.54 -1.09 2.86
CA GLY A 165 -14.39 -0.81 3.71
C GLY A 165 -14.03 -2.01 4.56
N VAL A 166 -12.79 -2.00 5.06
CA VAL A 166 -12.29 -2.99 6.01
C VAL A 166 -11.35 -2.32 7.00
N TRP A 167 -11.43 -2.71 8.26
CA TRP A 167 -10.58 -2.27 9.37
C TRP A 167 -10.11 -3.48 10.16
N LEU A 168 -8.89 -3.42 10.66
CA LEU A 168 -8.25 -4.52 11.38
C LEU A 168 -8.24 -4.36 12.90
N GLY A 169 -8.90 -3.34 13.42
CA GLY A 169 -9.08 -3.12 14.87
C GLY A 169 -7.79 -2.76 15.62
N THR A 170 -6.76 -2.30 14.92
CA THR A 170 -5.46 -1.91 15.50
C THR A 170 -5.20 -0.42 15.28
N ASN A 171 -4.27 0.16 16.03
CA ASN A 171 -3.85 1.55 15.84
C ASN A 171 -2.82 1.65 14.72
N GLY A 172 -2.89 2.74 13.93
CA GLY A 172 -1.85 3.06 12.93
C GLY A 172 -2.03 2.36 11.58
N GLU A 173 -3.27 2.08 11.19
CA GLU A 173 -3.56 1.45 9.90
C GLU A 173 -3.30 2.39 8.73
N GLY A 174 -2.43 1.96 7.81
CA GLY A 174 -2.37 2.49 6.46
C GLY A 174 -3.12 1.54 5.52
N SER A 175 -4.06 2.04 4.72
CA SER A 175 -4.79 1.18 3.78
C SER A 175 -4.93 1.81 2.40
N GLN A 176 -4.83 0.97 1.37
CA GLN A 176 -5.08 1.35 -0.01
C GLN A 176 -6.00 0.34 -0.68
N GLY A 177 -7.07 0.85 -1.31
CA GLY A 177 -8.05 0.03 -2.00
C GLY A 177 -7.85 0.07 -3.52
N TRP A 178 -7.93 -1.09 -4.18
CA TRP A 178 -7.76 -1.28 -5.61
C TRP A 178 -8.89 -2.14 -6.17
N CYS A 179 -9.43 -1.74 -7.32
CA CYS A 179 -10.55 -2.45 -7.96
C CYS A 179 -10.06 -3.22 -9.18
N ASP A 180 -10.59 -4.44 -9.37
CA ASP A 180 -10.38 -5.21 -10.59
C ASP A 180 -11.58 -5.13 -11.55
N PRO A 181 -11.43 -5.51 -12.83
CA PRO A 181 -12.54 -5.51 -13.80
C PRO A 181 -13.68 -6.47 -13.46
N GLN A 182 -13.46 -7.45 -12.58
CA GLN A 182 -14.48 -8.38 -12.12
C GLN A 182 -15.43 -7.71 -11.10
N GLY A 183 -15.01 -6.60 -10.53
CA GLY A 183 -15.74 -5.84 -9.53
C GLY A 183 -15.34 -6.19 -8.11
N ASN A 184 -14.23 -6.90 -7.93
CA ASN A 184 -13.64 -7.12 -6.62
C ASN A 184 -12.87 -5.88 -6.17
N LEU A 185 -12.77 -5.72 -4.87
CA LEU A 185 -11.97 -4.69 -4.22
C LEU A 185 -10.91 -5.37 -3.35
N TYR A 186 -9.68 -4.92 -3.49
CA TYR A 186 -8.55 -5.40 -2.71
C TYR A 186 -8.06 -4.28 -1.82
N TYR A 187 -7.89 -4.57 -0.54
CA TYR A 187 -7.23 -3.70 0.41
C TYR A 187 -5.87 -4.27 0.78
N TYR A 188 -4.85 -3.43 0.66
CA TYR A 188 -3.53 -3.67 1.22
C TYR A 188 -3.41 -2.84 2.48
N ILE A 189 -3.29 -3.50 3.62
CA ILE A 189 -3.33 -2.86 4.92
C ILE A 189 -2.04 -3.17 5.65
N THR A 190 -1.44 -2.14 6.24
CA THR A 190 -0.32 -2.29 7.16
C THR A 190 -0.77 -1.88 8.54
N THR A 191 -0.47 -2.70 9.51
CA THR A 191 -0.85 -2.49 10.90
C THR A 191 0.20 -3.06 11.85
N GLN A 192 0.04 -2.86 13.15
CA GLN A 192 0.86 -3.54 14.14
C GLN A 192 0.38 -4.98 14.34
N MET A 193 1.33 -5.89 14.59
CA MET A 193 1.01 -7.26 14.96
C MET A 193 0.23 -7.28 16.27
N PRO A 194 -0.97 -7.89 16.31
CA PRO A 194 -1.72 -8.04 17.56
C PRO A 194 -0.93 -8.85 18.59
N ALA A 195 -0.90 -8.40 19.83
CA ALA A 195 -0.13 -9.05 20.90
C ALA A 195 -0.58 -10.49 21.21
N ASP A 196 -1.86 -10.80 20.95
CA ASP A 196 -2.45 -12.13 21.13
C ASP A 196 -2.41 -12.98 19.84
N GLY A 197 -1.87 -12.44 18.74
CA GLY A 197 -1.85 -13.09 17.44
C GLY A 197 -3.23 -13.21 16.78
N ILE A 198 -4.23 -12.46 17.24
CA ILE A 198 -5.60 -12.51 16.72
C ILE A 198 -5.93 -11.18 16.04
N LEU A 199 -6.14 -11.23 14.74
CA LEU A 199 -6.55 -10.07 13.94
C LEU A 199 -8.07 -9.96 13.96
N HIS A 200 -8.59 -8.88 14.56
CA HIS A 200 -10.02 -8.56 14.56
C HIS A 200 -10.36 -7.76 13.30
N VAL A 201 -11.17 -8.34 12.43
CA VAL A 201 -11.53 -7.73 11.15
C VAL A 201 -12.97 -7.24 11.18
N SER A 202 -13.18 -6.00 10.78
CA SER A 202 -14.51 -5.40 10.59
C SER A 202 -14.68 -4.96 9.15
N GLY A 203 -15.59 -5.61 8.43
CA GLY A 203 -15.97 -5.26 7.05
C GLY A 203 -17.28 -4.50 7.00
N THR A 204 -17.36 -3.49 6.16
CA THR A 204 -18.59 -2.72 5.89
C THR A 204 -18.87 -2.63 4.41
N ALA A 205 -20.16 -2.61 4.05
CA ALA A 205 -20.60 -2.36 2.68
C ALA A 205 -21.93 -1.63 2.67
N ARG A 206 -22.13 -0.70 1.70
CA ARG A 206 -23.40 0.00 1.48
C ARG A 206 -23.53 0.51 0.05
N THR A 207 -24.75 0.67 -0.42
CA THR A 207 -25.05 1.47 -1.61
C THR A 207 -25.41 2.91 -1.21
N LYS A 208 -25.48 3.84 -2.17
CA LYS A 208 -25.92 5.22 -1.90
C LYS A 208 -27.35 5.30 -1.38
N GLN A 209 -28.19 4.32 -1.69
CA GLN A 209 -29.61 4.28 -1.33
C GLN A 209 -29.84 3.72 0.08
N MET A 210 -28.88 2.96 0.62
CA MET A 210 -29.04 2.33 1.94
C MET A 210 -28.88 3.37 3.06
N LYS A 211 -29.81 3.32 4.02
CA LYS A 211 -29.74 4.14 5.25
C LYS A 211 -28.73 3.57 6.24
N GLU A 212 -28.62 2.26 6.29
CA GLU A 212 -27.76 1.55 7.22
C GLU A 212 -26.61 0.86 6.49
N VAL A 213 -25.47 0.74 7.16
CA VAL A 213 -24.30 0.03 6.65
C VAL A 213 -24.40 -1.44 6.99
N SER A 214 -24.27 -2.30 5.98
CA SER A 214 -24.17 -3.75 6.21
C SER A 214 -22.80 -4.10 6.76
N ARG A 215 -22.71 -4.86 7.86
CA ARG A 215 -21.48 -5.14 8.61
C ARG A 215 -21.21 -6.62 8.73
N VAL A 216 -19.93 -6.96 8.82
CA VAL A 216 -19.43 -8.27 9.23
C VAL A 216 -18.24 -8.09 10.15
N THR A 217 -18.10 -8.92 11.17
CA THR A 217 -16.91 -8.99 12.03
C THR A 217 -16.46 -10.43 12.12
N PHE A 218 -15.15 -10.64 12.10
CA PHE A 218 -14.56 -11.97 12.25
C PHE A 218 -13.14 -11.85 12.81
N GLU A 219 -12.59 -12.98 13.24
CA GLU A 219 -11.26 -13.10 13.76
C GLU A 219 -10.41 -13.99 12.86
N GLN A 220 -9.17 -13.60 12.66
CA GLN A 220 -8.18 -14.37 11.92
C GLN A 220 -6.95 -14.52 12.77
N LYS A 221 -6.55 -15.78 13.03
CA LYS A 221 -5.26 -16.07 13.67
C LYS A 221 -4.15 -15.74 12.65
N VAL A 222 -3.18 -14.96 13.09
CA VAL A 222 -1.97 -14.63 12.34
C VAL A 222 -0.77 -15.14 13.11
N GLU A 223 0.17 -15.75 12.42
CA GLU A 223 1.39 -16.27 13.02
C GLU A 223 2.57 -15.43 12.51
N SER A 224 3.45 -15.06 13.42
CA SER A 224 4.72 -14.47 13.03
C SER A 224 5.65 -15.61 12.60
N LYS A 225 6.06 -15.63 11.35
CA LYS A 225 7.29 -16.32 11.00
C LYS A 225 8.40 -15.46 11.57
N ALA A 226 8.90 -15.87 12.72
CA ALA A 226 9.89 -15.10 13.46
C ALA A 226 11.05 -14.70 12.54
N SER A 227 11.08 -13.42 12.12
CA SER A 227 12.32 -12.78 11.75
C SER A 227 13.18 -12.73 13.02
N THR A 228 14.44 -13.01 12.90
CA THR A 228 15.41 -12.83 13.98
C THR A 228 15.42 -11.34 14.31
N GLN A 229 14.74 -10.95 15.39
CA GLN A 229 14.71 -9.58 15.86
C GLN A 229 15.93 -9.38 16.77
N GLU A 230 16.89 -8.61 16.30
CA GLU A 230 17.94 -8.08 17.18
C GLU A 230 17.54 -6.66 17.58
N THR A 231 17.22 -6.47 18.86
CA THR A 231 16.95 -5.14 19.39
C THR A 231 18.25 -4.57 19.97
N THR A 232 18.70 -3.47 19.39
CA THR A 232 19.89 -2.76 19.82
C THR A 232 19.52 -1.40 20.42
N ALA A 233 20.06 -1.07 21.59
CA ALA A 233 19.91 0.25 22.17
C ALA A 233 20.73 1.28 21.36
N GLY A 234 20.06 2.33 20.92
CA GLY A 234 20.70 3.45 20.23
C GLY A 234 21.43 4.41 21.18
N SER A 235 22.17 5.33 20.62
CA SER A 235 22.89 6.37 21.35
C SER A 235 22.15 7.70 21.31
N CYS A 236 22.03 8.34 22.48
CA CYS A 236 21.50 9.70 22.58
C CYS A 236 22.64 10.69 22.47
N ASP A 237 22.90 11.26 21.29
CA ASP A 237 23.91 12.28 21.07
C ASP A 237 23.58 13.55 21.89
N PRO A 238 24.50 14.07 22.72
CA PRO A 238 24.24 15.27 23.53
C PRO A 238 23.87 16.51 22.71
N ARG A 239 24.30 16.58 21.45
CA ARG A 239 23.97 17.70 20.54
C ARG A 239 22.49 17.76 20.15
N ILE A 240 21.74 16.69 20.39
CA ILE A 240 20.28 16.63 20.10
C ILE A 240 19.52 17.72 20.87
N THR A 241 19.98 18.07 22.08
CA THR A 241 19.32 19.14 22.89
C THR A 241 19.32 20.50 22.20
N GLU A 242 20.26 20.78 21.30
CA GLU A 242 20.30 22.01 20.50
C GLU A 242 19.08 22.09 19.55
N SER A 243 18.50 20.97 19.18
CA SER A 243 17.28 20.92 18.38
C SER A 243 16.01 21.22 19.17
N GLY A 244 16.08 21.41 20.50
CA GLY A 244 14.94 21.71 21.37
C GLY A 244 14.16 20.49 21.83
N ILE A 245 14.75 19.31 21.78
CA ILE A 245 14.22 18.09 22.40
C ILE A 245 15.30 17.44 23.29
N GLU A 246 14.83 16.65 24.25
CA GLU A 246 15.66 15.78 25.07
C GLU A 246 15.34 14.33 24.65
N MET A 247 16.31 13.64 24.06
CA MET A 247 16.17 12.24 23.67
C MET A 247 16.39 11.34 24.88
N GLU A 248 15.35 10.57 25.26
CA GLU A 248 15.41 9.66 26.40
C GLU A 248 15.90 8.28 26.00
N SER A 249 15.42 7.77 24.87
CA SER A 249 15.87 6.47 24.37
C SER A 249 15.72 6.37 22.85
N ILE A 250 16.56 5.54 22.25
CA ILE A 250 16.46 5.06 20.88
C ILE A 250 16.57 3.54 20.94
N GLN A 251 15.66 2.85 20.29
CA GLN A 251 15.69 1.40 20.14
C GLN A 251 15.63 1.06 18.65
N VAL A 252 16.52 0.20 18.19
CA VAL A 252 16.58 -0.27 16.82
C VAL A 252 16.23 -1.75 16.79
N GLU A 253 15.26 -2.08 15.99
CA GLU A 253 14.88 -3.46 15.67
C GLU A 253 15.24 -3.70 14.22
N GLU A 254 16.14 -4.64 13.96
CA GLU A 254 16.49 -5.08 12.62
C GLU A 254 15.63 -6.29 12.25
N THR A 255 15.00 -6.23 11.07
CA THR A 255 14.14 -7.29 10.54
C THR A 255 14.61 -7.72 9.15
N GLU A 256 13.93 -8.67 8.53
CA GLU A 256 14.23 -9.09 7.16
C GLU A 256 13.93 -7.98 6.13
N LEU A 257 12.88 -7.18 6.35
CA LEU A 257 12.49 -6.14 5.43
C LEU A 257 13.20 -4.80 5.67
N GLY A 258 13.59 -4.52 6.91
CA GLY A 258 14.17 -3.22 7.21
C GLY A 258 14.53 -2.98 8.68
N TYR A 259 14.54 -1.71 9.03
CA TYR A 259 14.80 -1.22 10.37
C TYR A 259 13.59 -0.51 10.92
N TYR A 260 13.21 -0.84 12.16
CA TYR A 260 12.23 -0.11 12.95
C TYR A 260 12.97 0.60 14.07
N VAL A 261 12.93 1.93 14.05
CA VAL A 261 13.62 2.75 15.04
C VAL A 261 12.60 3.46 15.90
N THR A 262 12.54 3.09 17.17
CA THR A 262 11.64 3.68 18.16
C THR A 262 12.38 4.74 18.96
N PHE A 263 11.90 5.95 18.89
CA PHE A 263 12.40 7.11 19.60
C PHE A 263 11.48 7.47 20.76
N THR A 264 12.05 7.77 21.92
CA THR A 264 11.34 8.38 23.05
C THR A 264 12.03 9.67 23.44
N TRP A 265 11.28 10.78 23.49
CA TRP A 265 11.85 12.11 23.76
C TRP A 265 10.88 13.03 24.48
N ARG A 266 11.41 14.11 25.09
CA ARG A 266 10.64 15.25 25.64
C ARG A 266 10.87 16.50 24.81
N LYS A 267 9.84 17.32 24.66
CA LYS A 267 9.98 18.67 24.11
C LYS A 267 10.54 19.60 25.18
N LEU A 268 11.57 20.35 24.84
CA LEU A 268 12.09 21.42 25.68
C LEU A 268 11.26 22.73 25.53
N TYR A 269 10.47 22.82 24.44
CA TYR A 269 9.63 23.99 24.14
C TYR A 269 8.24 23.52 23.69
N GLU A 270 7.18 23.96 24.42
CA GLU A 270 5.82 23.42 24.23
C GLU A 270 5.17 23.69 22.86
N ASN A 271 5.50 24.80 22.19
CA ASN A 271 4.78 25.27 21.00
C ASN A 271 5.40 24.82 19.66
N ARG A 272 6.15 23.73 19.64
CA ARG A 272 6.83 23.28 18.43
C ARG A 272 6.39 21.88 18.01
N SER A 273 6.07 21.75 16.72
CA SER A 273 5.87 20.44 16.10
C SER A 273 7.22 19.85 15.73
N VAL A 274 7.57 18.71 16.29
CA VAL A 274 8.81 17.97 16.00
C VAL A 274 8.47 16.86 15.02
N SER A 275 9.27 16.68 13.98
CA SER A 275 9.19 15.54 13.07
C SER A 275 10.57 14.89 13.02
N LEU A 276 10.60 13.56 13.11
CA LEU A 276 11.81 12.75 12.97
C LEU A 276 11.79 12.05 11.61
N SER A 277 12.96 11.87 11.01
CA SER A 277 13.12 11.12 9.76
C SER A 277 14.43 10.35 9.77
N LEU A 278 14.43 9.14 9.23
CA LEU A 278 15.64 8.33 9.07
C LEU A 278 16.41 8.76 7.82
N THR A 279 17.72 8.85 7.95
CA THR A 279 18.65 9.27 6.89
C THR A 279 19.90 8.39 6.91
N ASP A 280 20.70 8.51 5.87
CA ASP A 280 22.10 8.09 5.89
C ASP A 280 23.02 9.17 6.53
N GLU A 281 24.31 8.92 6.56
CA GLU A 281 25.33 9.85 7.10
C GLU A 281 25.36 11.22 6.38
N SER A 282 24.99 11.25 5.09
CA SER A 282 24.93 12.48 4.30
C SER A 282 23.68 13.33 4.59
N GLY A 283 22.71 12.78 5.32
CA GLY A 283 21.41 13.37 5.55
C GLY A 283 20.39 13.09 4.44
N GLU A 284 20.69 12.17 3.49
CA GLU A 284 19.73 11.71 2.50
C GLU A 284 18.71 10.78 3.15
N TYR A 285 17.42 11.02 2.87
CA TYR A 285 16.33 10.24 3.45
C TYR A 285 16.34 8.79 2.98
N LEU A 286 16.29 7.87 3.93
CA LEU A 286 16.16 6.46 3.62
C LEU A 286 14.74 6.16 3.09
N PRO A 287 14.62 5.25 2.11
CA PRO A 287 13.30 4.80 1.66
C PRO A 287 12.54 4.19 2.83
N GLY A 288 11.35 4.73 3.13
CA GLY A 288 10.46 4.16 4.15
C GLY A 288 9.98 2.76 3.78
N LEU A 289 9.62 1.96 4.77
CA LEU A 289 8.78 0.79 4.51
C LEU A 289 7.39 1.27 4.10
N PRO A 290 6.80 0.70 3.04
CA PRO A 290 5.51 1.16 2.54
C PRO A 290 4.45 1.12 3.64
N THR A 291 3.74 2.22 3.80
CA THR A 291 2.56 2.39 4.65
C THR A 291 2.75 2.29 6.17
N PHE A 292 3.94 1.94 6.67
CA PHE A 292 4.18 1.95 8.12
C PHE A 292 4.58 3.36 8.56
N SER A 293 3.73 4.01 9.34
CA SER A 293 4.03 5.25 10.04
C SER A 293 3.33 5.21 11.39
N SER A 294 4.06 5.00 12.46
CA SER A 294 3.48 5.29 13.75
C SER A 294 3.42 6.80 13.92
N GLY A 295 2.23 7.32 14.18
CA GLY A 295 2.07 8.69 14.66
C GLY A 295 2.86 8.90 15.96
N GLN A 296 3.09 10.16 16.31
CA GLN A 296 3.65 10.50 17.62
C GLN A 296 2.60 10.21 18.71
N THR A 297 2.97 9.41 19.70
CA THR A 297 2.13 9.13 20.87
C THR A 297 2.64 9.92 22.05
N LEU A 298 1.76 10.71 22.70
CA LEU A 298 2.06 11.37 23.95
C LEU A 298 1.84 10.37 25.09
N ASN A 299 2.89 10.09 25.84
CA ASN A 299 2.87 9.20 27.00
C ASN A 299 2.32 9.92 28.26
N ALA A 300 1.89 9.13 29.24
CA ALA A 300 1.34 9.67 30.48
C ALA A 300 2.35 10.51 31.31
N ASP A 301 3.64 10.29 31.11
CA ASP A 301 4.72 11.03 31.77
C ASP A 301 5.15 12.32 31.01
N GLY A 302 4.46 12.63 29.90
CA GLY A 302 4.73 13.82 29.09
C GLY A 302 5.82 13.62 28.02
N SER A 303 6.42 12.43 27.92
CA SER A 303 7.29 12.08 26.79
C SER A 303 6.49 11.74 25.53
N TYR A 304 7.16 11.74 24.39
CA TYR A 304 6.61 11.33 23.09
C TYR A 304 7.31 10.07 22.63
N THR A 305 6.58 9.13 22.08
CA THR A 305 7.14 7.95 21.42
C THR A 305 6.71 7.93 19.94
N GLN A 306 7.65 7.58 19.07
CA GLN A 306 7.40 7.38 17.64
C GLN A 306 8.29 6.26 17.10
N THR A 307 7.73 5.36 16.31
CA THR A 307 8.51 4.37 15.55
C THR A 307 8.58 4.80 14.10
N LEU A 308 9.77 4.88 13.54
CA LEU A 308 10.02 5.08 12.12
C LEU A 308 10.50 3.77 11.52
N ALA A 309 10.12 3.50 10.28
CA ALA A 309 10.58 2.32 9.57
C ALA A 309 11.25 2.71 8.26
N ALA A 310 12.39 2.07 7.96
CA ALA A 310 13.13 2.27 6.72
C ALA A 310 13.55 0.92 6.12
N GLN A 311 13.65 0.86 4.78
CA GLN A 311 14.17 -0.30 4.08
C GLN A 311 15.67 -0.48 4.41
N LYS A 312 16.10 -1.75 4.42
CA LYS A 312 17.51 -2.13 4.67
C LYS A 312 18.38 -1.80 3.44
N THR A 313 18.63 -0.51 3.24
CA THR A 313 19.46 0.00 2.12
C THR A 313 20.87 0.41 2.54
N VAL A 314 21.11 0.53 3.85
CA VAL A 314 22.41 0.80 4.49
C VAL A 314 22.64 -0.18 5.63
N GLY A 315 23.85 -0.28 6.14
CA GLY A 315 24.14 -1.03 7.37
C GLY A 315 23.52 -0.35 8.60
N MET A 316 23.30 -1.10 9.67
CA MET A 316 22.74 -0.56 10.92
C MET A 316 23.64 0.54 11.51
N GLU A 317 24.96 0.42 11.35
CA GLU A 317 25.98 1.40 11.77
C GLU A 317 25.91 2.71 11.00
N ASP A 318 25.30 2.68 9.80
CA ASP A 318 25.15 3.84 8.92
C ASP A 318 23.73 4.43 8.97
N LEU A 319 22.96 4.05 10.00
CA LEU A 319 21.66 4.67 10.29
C LEU A 319 21.87 5.98 11.04
N TYR A 320 21.22 7.01 10.50
CA TYR A 320 21.15 8.34 11.10
C TYR A 320 19.71 8.82 11.14
N PHE A 321 19.46 9.89 11.86
CA PHE A 321 18.19 10.58 11.85
C PHE A 321 18.36 12.09 11.88
N VAL A 322 17.36 12.77 11.37
CA VAL A 322 17.25 14.22 11.43
C VAL A 322 16.01 14.63 12.21
N ILE A 323 16.10 15.74 12.92
CA ILE A 323 15.00 16.36 13.65
C ILE A 323 14.60 17.60 12.87
N GLN A 324 13.32 17.72 12.52
CA GLN A 324 12.81 18.84 11.74
C GLN A 324 11.80 19.65 12.56
N TRP A 325 12.04 20.94 12.65
CA TRP A 325 11.11 21.92 13.17
C TRP A 325 11.44 23.33 12.62
N GLY A 326 11.10 23.52 11.35
CA GLY A 326 11.44 24.72 10.58
C GLY A 326 12.69 24.51 9.71
N GLN A 327 13.81 24.13 10.29
CA GLN A 327 15.01 23.67 9.58
C GLN A 327 15.46 22.32 10.14
N PRO A 328 16.16 21.51 9.36
CA PRO A 328 16.69 20.23 9.84
C PRO A 328 17.86 20.43 10.80
N PHE A 329 17.93 19.58 11.83
CA PHE A 329 19.04 19.41 12.76
C PHE A 329 19.56 17.98 12.63
N GLY A 330 20.86 17.79 12.63
CA GLY A 330 21.53 16.51 12.40
C GLY A 330 22.31 16.52 11.09
N PRO A 331 22.62 15.34 10.47
CA PRO A 331 22.21 14.02 10.93
C PRO A 331 22.88 13.59 12.24
N TYR A 332 22.13 12.86 13.07
CA TYR A 332 22.62 12.25 14.30
C TYR A 332 22.70 10.74 14.13
N PRO A 333 23.78 10.06 14.59
CA PRO A 333 23.85 8.61 14.50
C PRO A 333 22.80 7.95 15.40
N VAL A 334 22.16 6.89 14.89
CA VAL A 334 21.20 6.10 15.67
C VAL A 334 21.96 5.24 16.70
N LEU A 335 23.10 4.66 16.32
CA LEU A 335 23.98 3.91 17.22
C LEU A 335 25.21 4.75 17.60
N ALA A 336 25.77 4.47 18.78
CA ALA A 336 27.06 5.06 19.16
C ALA A 336 28.14 4.59 18.20
N LYS A 337 28.91 5.52 17.64
CA LYS A 337 30.16 5.25 16.91
C LYS A 337 31.36 5.25 17.83
#